data_44ddeab25bd30990a73d3d8830eba236
#
_entry.id   44ddeab25bd30990a73d3d8830eba236
#
_cell.length_a   1.000
_cell.length_b   1.000
_cell.length_c   1.000
_cell.angle_alpha   90.00
_cell.angle_beta   90.00
_cell.angle_gamma   90.00
#
_symmetry.space_group_name_H-M   'P 1'
#
loop_
_entity.id
_entity.type
_entity.pdbx_description
1 polymer ?
#
loop_
_entity_poly.entity_id
_entity_poly.type
_entity_poly.pdbx_seq_one_letter_code
_entity_poly.pdbx_strand_id
1 'polypeptide(L)'
;MKIDETPDQDYEVVKIANVGIDPNGNQGVLILKSSDNKEFHMSAFSTEVAMHISSFINDSRHTIPTIYNMIEQICEESELLLVKIKIYETGNILRANLYFTGKKDLLLRHFRASDAIALATFYNIPILIRKNLLQSFQNTE
;
A
#
# COMPACT_ATOMS: atom_id res chain seq x y z
N MET A 1 -6.24 22.84 -2.65
CA MET A 1 -5.33 22.20 -1.68
C MET A 1 -4.18 21.54 -2.41
N LYS A 2 -2.99 21.73 -1.91
CA LYS A 2 -1.83 21.10 -2.52
C LYS A 2 -1.58 19.73 -1.89
N ILE A 3 -1.03 18.82 -2.69
CA ILE A 3 -0.49 17.58 -2.14
C ILE A 3 0.61 17.98 -1.16
N ASP A 4 0.65 17.26 -0.04
CA ASP A 4 1.68 17.47 0.95
C ASP A 4 3.06 17.44 0.30
N GLU A 5 3.78 18.56 0.40
CA GLU A 5 5.09 18.68 -0.19
C GLU A 5 6.20 18.32 0.79
N THR A 6 5.85 17.66 1.89
CA THR A 6 6.86 17.14 2.80
C THR A 6 7.84 16.31 1.97
N PRO A 7 9.13 16.64 2.05
CA PRO A 7 10.10 15.91 1.24
C PRO A 7 10.00 14.42 1.48
N ASP A 8 10.11 13.64 0.41
CA ASP A 8 10.11 12.19 0.52
C ASP A 8 11.41 11.65 1.10
N GLN A 9 12.24 12.54 1.68
CA GLN A 9 13.52 12.17 2.28
C GLN A 9 13.37 11.14 3.39
N ASP A 10 12.26 11.21 4.14
CA ASP A 10 12.03 10.28 5.23
C ASP A 10 11.30 9.02 4.77
N TYR A 11 11.02 8.92 3.49
CA TYR A 11 10.29 7.81 2.92
C TYR A 11 11.10 7.15 1.82
N GLU A 12 10.82 5.89 1.60
CA GLU A 12 11.49 5.12 0.57
C GLU A 12 10.48 4.32 -0.22
N VAL A 13 10.68 4.23 -1.53
CA VAL A 13 9.81 3.41 -2.38
C VAL A 13 10.09 1.95 -2.10
N VAL A 14 9.02 1.19 -1.93
CA VAL A 14 9.12 -0.25 -1.70
C VAL A 14 8.19 -0.98 -2.67
N LYS A 15 8.46 -2.26 -2.83
CA LYS A 15 7.63 -3.14 -3.64
C LYS A 15 7.23 -4.34 -2.81
N ILE A 16 6.11 -4.94 -3.18
CA ILE A 16 5.67 -6.15 -2.51
C ILE A 16 6.57 -7.28 -2.95
N ALA A 17 7.33 -7.83 -1.99
CA ALA A 17 8.18 -8.97 -2.24
C ALA A 17 7.42 -10.28 -2.06
N ASN A 18 6.45 -10.28 -1.16
CA ASN A 18 5.67 -11.48 -0.88
C ASN A 18 4.34 -11.08 -0.22
N VAL A 19 3.31 -11.83 -0.52
CA VAL A 19 2.00 -11.67 0.11
C VAL A 19 1.37 -13.04 0.23
N GLY A 20 0.70 -13.30 1.34
CA GLY A 20 0.06 -14.58 1.54
C GLY A 20 -0.77 -14.59 2.80
N ILE A 21 -1.10 -15.79 3.23
CA ILE A 21 -1.89 -16.03 4.43
C ILE A 21 -1.04 -16.88 5.36
N ASP A 22 -1.06 -16.55 6.67
CA ASP A 22 -0.22 -17.28 7.60
C ASP A 22 -0.61 -18.75 7.65
N PRO A 23 0.25 -19.63 8.21
CA PRO A 23 -0.02 -21.07 8.20
C PRO A 23 -1.31 -21.44 8.91
N ASN A 24 -1.77 -20.63 9.85
CA ASN A 24 -3.02 -20.89 10.56
C ASN A 24 -4.25 -20.43 9.78
N GLY A 25 -4.07 -19.72 8.66
CA GLY A 25 -5.15 -19.22 7.84
C GLY A 25 -5.95 -18.10 8.46
N ASN A 26 -5.42 -17.45 9.51
CA ASN A 26 -6.17 -16.46 10.27
C ASN A 26 -5.94 -15.02 9.86
N GLN A 27 -4.83 -14.75 9.19
CA GLN A 27 -4.48 -13.37 8.87
C GLN A 27 -3.59 -13.31 7.65
N GLY A 28 -3.56 -12.13 7.02
CA GLY A 28 -2.68 -11.88 5.91
C GLY A 28 -1.27 -11.57 6.40
N VAL A 29 -0.30 -11.87 5.56
CA VAL A 29 1.10 -11.52 5.78
C VAL A 29 1.66 -10.92 4.51
N LEU A 30 2.59 -9.99 4.66
CA LEU A 30 3.12 -9.23 3.53
C LEU A 30 4.54 -8.79 3.84
N ILE A 31 5.40 -8.81 2.82
CA ILE A 31 6.74 -8.29 2.93
C ILE A 31 6.92 -7.22 1.88
N LEU A 32 7.30 -6.03 2.33
CA LEU A 32 7.68 -4.92 1.47
C LEU A 32 9.20 -4.84 1.46
N LYS A 33 9.76 -4.53 0.29
CA LYS A 33 11.21 -4.53 0.13
C LYS A 33 11.65 -3.29 -0.63
N SER A 34 12.68 -2.63 -0.11
CA SER A 34 13.26 -1.46 -0.76
C SER A 34 14.31 -1.87 -1.78
N SER A 35 14.78 -0.90 -2.57
CA SER A 35 15.78 -1.17 -3.60
C SER A 35 17.11 -1.61 -3.01
N ASP A 36 17.41 -1.22 -1.77
CA ASP A 36 18.64 -1.65 -1.09
C ASP A 36 18.42 -2.85 -0.19
N ASN A 37 17.36 -3.62 -0.46
CA ASN A 37 17.05 -4.90 0.19
C ASN A 37 16.71 -4.80 1.68
N LYS A 38 16.28 -3.64 2.13
CA LYS A 38 15.69 -3.52 3.45
C LYS A 38 14.24 -3.94 3.36
N GLU A 39 13.71 -4.49 4.45
CA GLU A 39 12.38 -5.08 4.44
C GLU A 39 11.51 -4.53 5.56
N PHE A 40 10.23 -4.58 5.33
CA PHE A 40 9.22 -4.38 6.35
C PHE A 40 8.23 -5.53 6.27
N HIS A 41 8.04 -6.22 7.39
CA HIS A 41 7.12 -7.35 7.48
C HIS A 41 5.83 -6.89 8.15
N MET A 42 4.72 -7.18 7.52
CA MET A 42 3.40 -6.77 8.00
C MET A 42 2.52 -8.00 8.15
N SER A 43 1.76 -8.05 9.23
CA SER A 43 0.85 -9.16 9.48
C SER A 43 -0.38 -8.64 10.19
N ALA A 44 -1.25 -9.55 10.60
CA ALA A 44 -2.45 -9.22 11.37
C ALA A 44 -3.43 -8.34 10.60
N PHE A 45 -3.52 -8.53 9.28
CA PHE A 45 -4.55 -7.88 8.49
C PHE A 45 -5.44 -8.93 7.83
N SER A 46 -6.52 -8.49 7.22
CA SER A 46 -7.56 -9.36 6.70
C SER A 46 -7.03 -10.32 5.63
N THR A 47 -7.43 -11.59 5.71
CA THR A 47 -7.09 -12.56 4.66
C THR A 47 -7.70 -12.15 3.33
N GLU A 48 -8.88 -11.55 3.36
CA GLU A 48 -9.52 -11.08 2.13
C GLU A 48 -8.66 -10.01 1.45
N VAL A 49 -8.11 -9.08 2.21
CA VAL A 49 -7.23 -8.06 1.64
C VAL A 49 -5.98 -8.71 1.07
N ALA A 50 -5.40 -9.70 1.75
CA ALA A 50 -4.25 -10.44 1.24
C ALA A 50 -4.56 -11.10 -0.10
N MET A 51 -5.74 -11.69 -0.21
CA MET A 51 -6.16 -12.33 -1.46
C MET A 51 -6.36 -11.32 -2.58
N HIS A 52 -6.91 -10.15 -2.25
CA HIS A 52 -7.04 -9.09 -3.25
C HIS A 52 -5.68 -8.63 -3.76
N ILE A 53 -4.75 -8.39 -2.84
CA ILE A 53 -3.40 -7.96 -3.23
C ILE A 53 -2.76 -8.99 -4.16
N SER A 54 -2.84 -10.26 -3.78
CA SER A 54 -2.29 -11.35 -4.61
C SER A 54 -2.92 -11.37 -5.99
N SER A 55 -4.24 -11.21 -6.04
CA SER A 55 -4.97 -11.20 -7.30
C SER A 55 -4.53 -10.03 -8.19
N PHE A 56 -4.36 -8.84 -7.60
CA PHE A 56 -3.96 -7.67 -8.36
C PHE A 56 -2.54 -7.80 -8.91
N ILE A 57 -1.64 -8.39 -8.12
CA ILE A 57 -0.28 -8.66 -8.59
C ILE A 57 -0.30 -9.58 -9.81
N ASN A 58 -1.24 -10.51 -9.86
CA ASN A 58 -1.38 -11.46 -10.95
C ASN A 58 -2.30 -10.95 -12.07
N ASP A 59 -2.55 -9.65 -12.13
CA ASP A 59 -3.33 -9.00 -13.19
C ASP A 59 -4.78 -9.43 -13.26
N SER A 60 -5.37 -9.81 -12.12
CA SER A 60 -6.78 -10.21 -12.07
C SER A 60 -7.67 -9.09 -11.54
N ARG A 61 -7.27 -7.83 -11.74
CA ARG A 61 -7.95 -6.69 -11.10
C ARG A 61 -9.35 -6.43 -11.62
N HIS A 62 -9.70 -6.93 -12.78
CA HIS A 62 -11.01 -6.68 -13.36
C HIS A 62 -11.84 -7.95 -13.52
N THR A 63 -11.36 -9.07 -12.98
CA THR A 63 -12.05 -10.35 -13.14
C THR A 63 -13.36 -10.38 -12.36
N ILE A 64 -13.34 -9.87 -11.14
CA ILE A 64 -14.53 -9.81 -10.28
C ILE A 64 -14.67 -8.38 -9.79
N PRO A 65 -15.84 -7.75 -9.96
CA PRO A 65 -16.04 -6.40 -9.46
C PRO A 65 -15.87 -6.36 -7.95
N THR A 66 -15.07 -5.41 -7.48
CA THR A 66 -14.79 -5.23 -6.07
C THR A 66 -14.96 -3.77 -5.70
N ILE A 67 -14.81 -3.47 -4.41
CA ILE A 67 -14.83 -2.08 -3.96
C ILE A 67 -13.71 -1.28 -4.62
N TYR A 68 -12.61 -1.93 -4.99
CA TYR A 68 -11.50 -1.25 -5.67
C TYR A 68 -11.92 -0.77 -7.06
N ASN A 69 -12.68 -1.57 -7.78
CA ASN A 69 -13.25 -1.14 -9.06
C ASN A 69 -14.21 0.02 -8.87
N MET A 70 -15.00 0.00 -7.79
CA MET A 70 -15.91 1.08 -7.50
C MET A 70 -15.16 2.38 -7.23
N ILE A 71 -14.08 2.30 -6.44
CA ILE A 71 -13.25 3.48 -6.16
C ILE A 71 -12.65 4.00 -7.46
N GLU A 72 -12.15 3.09 -8.31
CA GLU A 72 -11.58 3.48 -9.59
C GLU A 72 -12.60 4.26 -10.43
N GLN A 73 -13.83 3.75 -10.49
CA GLN A 73 -14.86 4.39 -11.28
C GLN A 73 -15.23 5.76 -10.72
N ILE A 74 -15.35 5.86 -9.41
CA ILE A 74 -15.63 7.15 -8.75
C ILE A 74 -14.52 8.15 -9.08
N CYS A 75 -13.28 7.71 -9.01
CA CYS A 75 -12.14 8.58 -9.28
C CYS A 75 -12.12 9.02 -10.74
N GLU A 76 -12.43 8.12 -11.67
CA GLU A 76 -12.50 8.49 -13.08
C GLU A 76 -13.58 9.53 -13.34
N GLU A 77 -14.76 9.32 -12.75
CA GLU A 77 -15.86 10.27 -12.93
C GLU A 77 -15.54 11.63 -12.30
N SER A 78 -14.74 11.64 -11.25
CA SER A 78 -14.36 12.86 -10.54
C SER A 78 -13.04 13.44 -11.05
N GLU A 79 -12.46 12.84 -12.08
CA GLU A 79 -11.18 13.26 -12.66
C GLU A 79 -10.07 13.31 -11.63
N LEU A 80 -10.01 12.28 -10.78
CA LEU A 80 -8.97 12.10 -9.78
C LEU A 80 -8.12 10.90 -10.13
N LEU A 81 -6.82 11.00 -9.85
CA LEU A 81 -5.89 9.90 -10.07
C LEU A 81 -5.08 9.69 -8.81
N LEU A 82 -5.10 8.46 -8.29
CA LEU A 82 -4.24 8.11 -7.17
C LEU A 82 -2.80 8.01 -7.68
N VAL A 83 -1.88 8.75 -7.06
CA VAL A 83 -0.51 8.83 -7.55
C VAL A 83 0.50 8.12 -6.65
N LYS A 84 0.23 8.00 -5.36
CA LYS A 84 1.10 7.30 -4.43
C LYS A 84 0.41 7.14 -3.09
N ILE A 85 0.96 6.24 -2.27
CA ILE A 85 0.58 6.16 -0.86
C ILE A 85 1.84 6.26 -0.02
N LYS A 86 1.70 6.73 1.21
CA LYS A 86 2.81 6.79 2.17
C LYS A 86 2.40 6.09 3.45
N ILE A 87 3.21 5.14 3.87
CA ILE A 87 2.96 4.32 5.06
C ILE A 87 3.82 4.83 6.21
N TYR A 88 3.21 4.98 7.36
CA TYR A 88 3.89 5.44 8.57
C TYR A 88 3.24 4.79 9.79
N GLU A 89 3.88 4.95 10.94
CA GLU A 89 3.37 4.41 12.19
C GLU A 89 3.10 5.56 13.15
N THR A 90 1.97 5.48 13.83
CA THR A 90 1.64 6.43 14.88
C THR A 90 1.01 5.66 16.03
N GLY A 91 1.60 5.81 17.24
CA GLY A 91 1.07 5.12 18.42
C GLY A 91 1.03 3.61 18.26
N ASN A 92 2.05 3.02 17.63
CA ASN A 92 2.15 1.58 17.37
C ASN A 92 1.09 1.07 16.39
N ILE A 93 0.44 1.98 15.65
CA ILE A 93 -0.55 1.60 14.67
C ILE A 93 -0.03 2.02 13.31
N LEU A 94 -0.09 1.08 12.36
CA LEU A 94 0.37 1.32 11.00
C LEU A 94 -0.76 1.98 10.21
N ARG A 95 -0.45 3.12 9.60
CA ARG A 95 -1.42 3.91 8.85
C ARG A 95 -0.84 4.29 7.50
N ALA A 96 -1.70 4.79 6.63
CA ALA A 96 -1.26 5.28 5.33
C ALA A 96 -2.06 6.49 4.91
N ASN A 97 -1.39 7.37 4.16
CA ASN A 97 -2.03 8.50 3.50
C ASN A 97 -2.09 8.21 2.01
N LEU A 98 -3.18 8.62 1.37
CA LEU A 98 -3.41 8.41 -0.05
C LEU A 98 -3.39 9.76 -0.75
N TYR A 99 -2.58 9.86 -1.79
CA TYR A 99 -2.35 11.12 -2.51
C TYR A 99 -3.00 11.04 -3.88
N PHE A 100 -4.02 11.87 -4.10
CA PHE A 100 -4.72 11.96 -5.39
C PHE A 100 -4.41 13.29 -6.04
N THR A 101 -4.35 13.32 -7.36
CA THR A 101 -4.21 14.53 -8.13
C THR A 101 -5.36 14.64 -9.12
N GLY A 102 -5.74 15.89 -9.47
CA GLY A 102 -6.83 16.16 -10.40
C GLY A 102 -6.96 17.66 -10.54
N LYS A 103 -8.19 18.13 -10.76
CA LYS A 103 -8.43 19.57 -10.75
C LYS A 103 -8.01 20.18 -9.44
N LYS A 104 -8.21 19.43 -8.35
CA LYS A 104 -7.71 19.76 -7.04
C LYS A 104 -6.98 18.55 -6.51
N ASP A 105 -5.90 18.78 -5.80
CA ASP A 105 -5.23 17.69 -5.12
C ASP A 105 -6.03 17.27 -3.90
N LEU A 106 -6.04 15.97 -3.64
CA LEU A 106 -6.78 15.42 -2.51
C LEU A 106 -5.85 14.51 -1.72
N LEU A 107 -5.77 14.77 -0.42
CA LEU A 107 -4.99 13.96 0.50
C LEU A 107 -5.94 13.32 1.51
N LEU A 108 -6.03 12.00 1.47
CA LEU A 108 -6.79 11.24 2.46
C LEU A 108 -5.82 10.65 3.47
N ARG A 109 -6.11 10.82 4.76
CA ARG A 109 -5.15 10.52 5.83
C ARG A 109 -5.62 9.41 6.74
N HIS A 110 -4.66 8.68 7.29
CA HIS A 110 -4.85 7.77 8.43
C HIS A 110 -5.69 6.55 8.13
N PHE A 111 -5.62 6.05 6.90
CA PHE A 111 -6.29 4.81 6.56
C PHE A 111 -5.45 3.62 6.96
N ARG A 112 -6.07 2.45 7.07
CA ARG A 112 -5.32 1.24 7.38
C ARG A 112 -4.31 0.98 6.27
N ALA A 113 -3.08 0.65 6.67
CA ALA A 113 -2.01 0.45 5.69
C ALA A 113 -2.35 -0.69 4.72
N SER A 114 -2.97 -1.77 5.19
CA SER A 114 -3.30 -2.90 4.33
C SER A 114 -4.28 -2.50 3.23
N ASP A 115 -5.29 -1.69 3.57
CA ASP A 115 -6.26 -1.22 2.56
C ASP A 115 -5.58 -0.33 1.53
N ALA A 116 -4.70 0.55 2.00
CA ALA A 116 -3.99 1.46 1.10
C ALA A 116 -3.06 0.69 0.17
N ILE A 117 -2.37 -0.33 0.69
CA ILE A 117 -1.49 -1.17 -0.12
C ILE A 117 -2.28 -1.91 -1.19
N ALA A 118 -3.46 -2.44 -0.82
CA ALA A 118 -4.31 -3.11 -1.79
C ALA A 118 -4.72 -2.16 -2.91
N LEU A 119 -5.11 -0.94 -2.55
CA LEU A 119 -5.51 0.04 -3.55
C LEU A 119 -4.33 0.45 -4.42
N ALA A 120 -3.16 0.66 -3.82
CA ALA A 120 -1.96 1.01 -4.57
C ALA A 120 -1.58 -0.10 -5.55
N THR A 121 -1.74 -1.35 -5.13
CA THR A 121 -1.45 -2.50 -5.99
C THR A 121 -2.45 -2.58 -7.13
N PHE A 122 -3.73 -2.32 -6.83
CA PHE A 122 -4.77 -2.29 -7.84
C PHE A 122 -4.47 -1.24 -8.92
N TYR A 123 -4.04 -0.05 -8.49
CA TYR A 123 -3.70 1.05 -9.41
C TYR A 123 -2.30 0.91 -10.00
N ASN A 124 -1.46 0.07 -9.41
CA ASN A 124 -0.06 -0.10 -9.81
C ASN A 124 0.71 1.21 -9.70
N ILE A 125 0.61 1.84 -8.53
CA ILE A 125 1.29 3.11 -8.24
C ILE A 125 2.25 2.91 -7.08
N PRO A 126 3.21 3.84 -6.90
CA PRO A 126 4.25 3.67 -5.87
C PRO A 126 3.72 3.58 -4.45
N ILE A 127 4.33 2.70 -3.68
CA ILE A 127 4.14 2.54 -2.25
C ILE A 127 5.40 3.08 -1.59
N LEU A 128 5.24 4.09 -0.72
CA LEU A 128 6.34 4.64 0.04
C LEU A 128 6.16 4.28 1.51
N ILE A 129 7.25 4.06 2.22
CA ILE A 129 7.21 3.75 3.63
C ILE A 129 8.28 4.57 4.35
N ARG A 130 8.00 4.98 5.58
CA ARG A 130 8.98 5.71 6.36
C ARG A 130 10.23 4.85 6.54
N LYS A 131 11.37 5.46 6.31
CA LYS A 131 12.65 4.73 6.35
C LYS A 131 12.89 4.05 7.70
N ASN A 132 12.43 4.67 8.78
CA ASN A 132 12.65 4.09 10.11
C ASN A 132 11.90 2.79 10.35
N LEU A 133 10.97 2.43 9.49
CA LEU A 133 10.26 1.15 9.61
C LEU A 133 10.98 0.02 8.89
N LEU A 134 11.89 0.36 8.00
CA LEU A 134 12.62 -0.64 7.22
C LEU A 134 13.77 -1.22 8.03
N GLN A 135 14.00 -2.52 7.89
CA GLN A 135 15.06 -3.22 8.60
C GLN A 135 15.90 -4.02 7.63
N SER A 136 17.20 -4.10 7.95
CA SER A 136 18.10 -4.93 7.19
C SER A 136 18.04 -6.34 7.76
N PHE A 137 17.70 -7.31 6.91
CA PHE A 137 17.71 -8.72 7.30
C PHE A 137 18.92 -9.35 6.64
N GLN A 138 19.89 -9.72 7.45
CA GLN A 138 21.09 -10.36 6.94
C GLN A 138 20.90 -11.85 6.92
N ASN A 139 21.39 -12.48 5.86
CA ASN A 139 21.44 -13.92 5.83
C ASN A 139 22.63 -14.33 6.70
N THR A 140 22.33 -14.97 7.79
CA THR A 140 23.35 -15.38 8.74
C THR A 140 23.63 -16.87 8.65
N GLU A 141 23.56 -17.37 7.47
CA GLU A 141 23.78 -18.78 7.28
C GLU A 141 25.17 -19.16 7.49
#